data_4988e3b0bdff843de1745a7c58b9bebd
#
_entry.id   4988e3b0bdff843de1745a7c58b9bebd
#
_cell.length_a   1.000
_cell.length_b   1.000
_cell.length_c   1.000
_cell.angle_alpha   90.00
_cell.angle_beta   90.00
_cell.angle_gamma   90.00
#
_symmetry.space_group_name_H-M   'P 1'
#
loop_
_entity.id
_entity.type
_entity.pdbx_description
1 polymer ?
#
loop_
_entity_poly.entity_id
_entity_poly.type
_entity_poly.pdbx_seq_one_letter_code
_entity_poly.pdbx_strand_id
1 'polypeptide(L)'
;MSIRSHEELHKLRAIGRIVRLVLERTRAAVRPGVTTRELDEIGARVLAEHGAESAPRKVYGFPGQLCISVNDEAIHGIPGDRVIQEGDLVKLDLVAEKDGFFADAAVTVMVGAVSAAAASLARCAETAFHLAAQVALAGNRVSDIGRAVEQETHRCGFQVMRQWSGHGVGRTIHEAPSVPNYHDPRMRARLTEGLVIAIEPILAAGHGSGELQPDHWTIRTADRSLSAHYEHTIVVTRGMPILVTA
;
A
#
# COMPACT_ATOMS: atom_id res chain seq x y z
N MET A 1 -12.96 -7.98 5.98
CA MET A 1 -14.10 -8.89 5.73
C MET A 1 -13.64 -10.32 5.50
N SER A 2 -14.57 -11.27 5.37
CA SER A 2 -14.25 -12.61 4.83
C SER A 2 -15.15 -12.91 3.65
N ILE A 3 -14.55 -13.46 2.58
CA ILE A 3 -15.28 -13.94 1.39
C ILE A 3 -16.08 -15.18 1.78
N ARG A 4 -17.37 -15.20 1.49
CA ARG A 4 -18.31 -16.28 1.80
C ARG A 4 -18.92 -16.94 0.57
N SER A 5 -18.73 -16.33 -0.63
CA SER A 5 -19.27 -16.85 -1.88
C SER A 5 -18.38 -16.53 -3.07
N HIS A 6 -18.56 -17.28 -4.16
CA HIS A 6 -17.90 -17.00 -5.43
C HIS A 6 -18.28 -15.61 -5.99
N GLU A 7 -19.51 -15.15 -5.75
CA GLU A 7 -19.97 -13.83 -6.17
C GLU A 7 -19.19 -12.71 -5.46
N GLU A 8 -19.02 -12.80 -4.13
CA GLU A 8 -18.22 -11.84 -3.37
C GLU A 8 -16.77 -11.81 -3.84
N LEU A 9 -16.16 -12.97 -4.09
CA LEU A 9 -14.81 -13.05 -4.64
C LEU A 9 -14.72 -12.41 -6.03
N HIS A 10 -15.74 -12.63 -6.87
CA HIS A 10 -15.79 -12.02 -8.20
C HIS A 10 -15.84 -10.48 -8.12
N LYS A 11 -16.69 -9.93 -7.25
CA LYS A 11 -16.80 -8.48 -7.03
C LYS A 11 -15.50 -7.89 -6.46
N LEU A 12 -14.90 -8.54 -5.46
CA LEU A 12 -13.62 -8.11 -4.92
C LEU A 12 -12.51 -8.12 -5.97
N ARG A 13 -12.44 -9.16 -6.81
CA ARG A 13 -11.49 -9.22 -7.92
C ARG A 13 -11.76 -8.15 -8.99
N ALA A 14 -13.03 -7.75 -9.18
CA ALA A 14 -13.39 -6.70 -10.13
C ALA A 14 -12.80 -5.36 -9.70
N ILE A 15 -12.99 -4.96 -8.43
CA ILE A 15 -12.38 -3.73 -7.93
C ILE A 15 -10.84 -3.84 -7.85
N GLY A 16 -10.29 -5.00 -7.47
CA GLY A 16 -8.84 -5.21 -7.46
C GLY A 16 -8.18 -5.00 -8.83
N ARG A 17 -8.82 -5.49 -9.91
CA ARG A 17 -8.35 -5.22 -11.29
C ARG A 17 -8.39 -3.74 -11.64
N ILE A 18 -9.38 -2.99 -11.15
CA ILE A 18 -9.46 -1.54 -11.38
C ILE A 18 -8.32 -0.84 -10.64
N VAL A 19 -8.09 -1.17 -9.36
CA VAL A 19 -6.95 -0.63 -8.58
C VAL A 19 -5.63 -0.89 -9.31
N ARG A 20 -5.38 -2.13 -9.73
CA ARG A 20 -4.19 -2.47 -10.51
C ARG A 20 -4.07 -1.61 -11.77
N LEU A 21 -5.13 -1.49 -12.56
CA LEU A 21 -5.12 -0.71 -13.81
C LEU A 21 -4.81 0.77 -13.56
N VAL A 22 -5.38 1.36 -12.51
CA VAL A 22 -5.07 2.74 -12.11
C VAL A 22 -3.58 2.88 -11.78
N LEU A 23 -3.05 1.99 -10.93
CA LEU A 23 -1.64 2.03 -10.55
C LEU A 23 -0.70 1.81 -11.77
N GLU A 24 -1.02 0.87 -12.67
CA GLU A 24 -0.25 0.64 -13.90
C GLU A 24 -0.23 1.90 -14.80
N ARG A 25 -1.39 2.54 -15.01
CA ARG A 25 -1.50 3.74 -15.85
C ARG A 25 -0.80 4.94 -15.24
N THR A 26 -0.97 5.13 -13.94
CA THR A 26 -0.31 6.23 -13.21
C THR A 26 1.19 6.01 -13.17
N ARG A 27 1.66 4.79 -12.84
CA ARG A 27 3.08 4.40 -12.85
C ARG A 27 3.74 4.65 -14.21
N ALA A 28 3.07 4.30 -15.31
CA ALA A 28 3.60 4.51 -16.66
C ALA A 28 3.78 5.99 -17.02
N ALA A 29 3.09 6.90 -16.32
CA ALA A 29 3.19 8.34 -16.52
C ALA A 29 4.24 9.00 -15.61
N VAL A 30 4.75 8.29 -14.59
CA VAL A 30 5.78 8.82 -13.68
C VAL A 30 7.08 9.04 -14.43
N ARG A 31 7.50 10.30 -14.54
CA ARG A 31 8.76 10.73 -15.15
C ARG A 31 9.15 12.12 -14.65
N PRO A 32 10.40 12.54 -14.80
CA PRO A 32 10.79 13.91 -14.48
C PRO A 32 9.93 14.94 -15.25
N GLY A 33 9.55 16.02 -14.56
CA GLY A 33 8.77 17.13 -15.11
C GLY A 33 7.25 16.98 -14.95
N VAL A 34 6.72 15.82 -14.61
CA VAL A 34 5.30 15.61 -14.31
C VAL A 34 5.01 16.04 -12.87
N THR A 35 3.88 16.66 -12.62
CA THR A 35 3.41 17.00 -11.26
C THR A 35 2.64 15.84 -10.63
N THR A 36 2.59 15.78 -9.29
CA THR A 36 1.76 14.79 -8.59
C THR A 36 0.27 15.01 -8.88
N ARG A 37 -0.18 16.22 -9.17
CA ARG A 37 -1.54 16.54 -9.63
C ARG A 37 -1.86 15.87 -10.97
N GLU A 38 -0.98 15.96 -11.97
CA GLU A 38 -1.19 15.31 -13.28
C GLU A 38 -1.28 13.79 -13.15
N LEU A 39 -0.51 13.18 -12.21
CA LEU A 39 -0.60 11.76 -11.91
C LEU A 39 -1.95 11.40 -11.27
N ASP A 40 -2.45 12.20 -10.34
CA ASP A 40 -3.76 12.03 -9.69
C ASP A 40 -4.91 12.13 -10.71
N GLU A 41 -4.83 13.07 -11.67
CA GLU A 41 -5.80 13.22 -12.74
C GLU A 41 -5.87 12.00 -13.68
N ILE A 42 -4.74 11.32 -13.89
CA ILE A 42 -4.72 10.04 -14.62
C ILE A 42 -5.53 9.00 -13.86
N GLY A 43 -5.28 8.85 -12.56
CA GLY A 43 -6.03 7.94 -11.71
C GLY A 43 -7.52 8.25 -11.69
N ALA A 44 -7.87 9.55 -11.56
CA ALA A 44 -9.25 10.01 -11.60
C ALA A 44 -10.00 9.57 -12.87
N ARG A 45 -9.37 9.73 -14.04
CA ARG A 45 -9.96 9.32 -15.31
C ARG A 45 -10.22 7.82 -15.37
N VAL A 46 -9.23 7.01 -14.97
CA VAL A 46 -9.38 5.54 -15.00
C VAL A 46 -10.45 5.07 -14.02
N LEU A 47 -10.53 5.64 -12.82
CA LEU A 47 -11.60 5.33 -11.87
C LEU A 47 -12.99 5.64 -12.48
N ALA A 48 -13.14 6.84 -13.06
CA ALA A 48 -14.40 7.26 -13.69
C ALA A 48 -14.81 6.37 -14.88
N GLU A 49 -13.85 5.99 -15.75
CA GLU A 49 -14.08 5.08 -16.88
C GLU A 49 -14.62 3.71 -16.45
N HIS A 50 -14.26 3.26 -15.23
CA HIS A 50 -14.68 1.97 -14.69
C HIS A 50 -15.81 2.05 -13.67
N GLY A 51 -16.36 3.25 -13.41
CA GLY A 51 -17.42 3.48 -12.42
C GLY A 51 -16.98 3.08 -11.00
N ALA A 52 -15.72 3.37 -10.65
CA ALA A 52 -15.18 3.21 -9.32
C ALA A 52 -14.87 4.57 -8.70
N GLU A 53 -14.75 4.63 -7.37
CA GLU A 53 -14.49 5.85 -6.63
C GLU A 53 -13.28 5.68 -5.71
N SER A 54 -12.55 6.79 -5.48
CA SER A 54 -11.51 6.82 -4.44
C SER A 54 -12.15 6.70 -3.06
N ALA A 55 -11.77 5.66 -2.32
CA ALA A 55 -12.32 5.40 -1.00
C ALA A 55 -11.89 6.43 0.05
N PRO A 56 -10.61 6.86 0.14
CA PRO A 56 -10.19 7.92 1.07
C PRO A 56 -10.92 9.23 0.84
N ARG A 57 -11.15 9.60 -0.43
CA ARG A 57 -11.91 10.80 -0.78
C ARG A 57 -13.36 10.70 -0.33
N LYS A 58 -14.00 9.56 -0.58
CA LYS A 58 -15.42 9.30 -0.25
C LYS A 58 -15.66 9.23 1.25
N VAL A 59 -14.76 8.55 1.98
CA VAL A 59 -14.97 8.21 3.39
C VAL A 59 -14.41 9.28 4.34
N TYR A 60 -13.24 9.85 3.99
CA TYR A 60 -12.49 10.74 4.89
C TYR A 60 -12.35 12.17 4.35
N GLY A 61 -12.75 12.43 3.10
CA GLY A 61 -12.58 13.75 2.50
C GLY A 61 -11.14 14.04 2.05
N PHE A 62 -10.35 13.00 1.76
CA PHE A 62 -9.00 13.18 1.24
C PHE A 62 -9.02 14.07 -0.02
N PRO A 63 -8.11 15.04 -0.19
CA PRO A 63 -8.17 16.02 -1.29
C PRO A 63 -7.93 15.43 -2.69
N GLY A 64 -7.16 14.31 -2.80
CA GLY A 64 -6.83 13.63 -4.06
C GLY A 64 -7.69 12.40 -4.33
N GLN A 65 -7.40 11.73 -5.44
CA GLN A 65 -7.92 10.39 -5.75
C GLN A 65 -6.97 9.30 -5.23
N LEU A 66 -5.66 9.52 -5.40
CA LEU A 66 -4.58 8.69 -4.90
C LEU A 66 -3.78 9.43 -3.85
N CYS A 67 -3.21 8.70 -2.90
CA CYS A 67 -2.10 9.22 -2.11
C CYS A 67 -0.84 9.15 -2.98
N ILE A 68 -0.16 10.28 -3.18
CA ILE A 68 1.10 10.34 -3.96
C ILE A 68 2.17 10.96 -3.09
N SER A 69 3.03 10.11 -2.56
CA SER A 69 4.07 10.49 -1.60
C SER A 69 5.45 10.39 -2.23
N VAL A 70 6.31 11.40 -2.05
CA VAL A 70 7.61 11.47 -2.72
C VAL A 70 8.74 11.51 -1.70
N ASN A 71 9.76 10.65 -1.88
CA ASN A 71 10.97 10.54 -1.07
C ASN A 71 10.69 10.26 0.41
N ASP A 72 10.87 11.25 1.28
CA ASP A 72 10.66 11.18 2.73
C ASP A 72 9.18 11.27 3.15
N GLU A 73 8.27 11.61 2.23
CA GLU A 73 6.84 11.42 2.45
C GLU A 73 6.53 9.93 2.40
N ALA A 74 6.19 9.33 3.53
CA ALA A 74 6.00 7.89 3.63
C ALA A 74 4.68 7.45 3.01
N ILE A 75 3.57 8.05 3.47
CA ILE A 75 2.19 7.75 3.05
C ILE A 75 1.33 9.00 3.08
N HIS A 76 0.16 8.92 2.48
CA HIS A 76 -0.91 9.93 2.48
C HIS A 76 -0.49 11.29 1.91
N GLY A 77 0.52 11.33 1.03
CA GLY A 77 0.92 12.55 0.34
C GLY A 77 -0.23 13.09 -0.53
N ILE A 78 -0.55 14.38 -0.35
CA ILE A 78 -1.61 15.05 -1.12
C ILE A 78 -1.07 15.40 -2.52
N PRO A 79 -1.72 14.96 -3.61
CA PRO A 79 -1.35 15.38 -4.96
C PRO A 79 -1.45 16.89 -5.15
N GLY A 80 -0.46 17.50 -5.78
CA GLY A 80 -0.38 18.93 -5.96
C GLY A 80 0.63 19.35 -7.02
N ASP A 81 1.14 20.57 -6.90
CA ASP A 81 2.05 21.17 -7.88
C ASP A 81 3.52 20.70 -7.73
N ARG A 82 3.79 19.72 -6.86
CA ARG A 82 5.12 19.12 -6.74
C ARG A 82 5.52 18.44 -8.04
N VAL A 83 6.61 18.92 -8.63
CA VAL A 83 7.21 18.37 -9.85
C VAL A 83 8.12 17.20 -9.50
N ILE A 84 7.89 16.04 -10.11
CA ILE A 84 8.72 14.85 -10.01
C ILE A 84 10.08 15.08 -10.66
N GLN A 85 11.14 14.63 -10.04
CA GLN A 85 12.52 14.83 -10.48
C GLN A 85 13.22 13.48 -10.72
N GLU A 86 14.29 13.53 -11.48
CA GLU A 86 15.21 12.40 -11.64
C GLU A 86 15.77 11.99 -10.27
N GLY A 87 15.75 10.70 -9.98
CA GLY A 87 16.21 10.16 -8.69
C GLY A 87 15.15 10.06 -7.61
N ASP A 88 13.91 10.55 -7.81
CA ASP A 88 12.84 10.45 -6.84
C ASP A 88 12.34 9.00 -6.65
N LEU A 89 11.88 8.70 -5.43
CA LEU A 89 11.01 7.57 -5.12
C LEU A 89 9.58 8.07 -4.98
N VAL A 90 8.68 7.64 -5.87
CA VAL A 90 7.27 8.03 -5.87
C VAL A 90 6.41 6.85 -5.41
N LYS A 91 5.73 6.98 -4.27
CA LYS A 91 4.74 6.02 -3.79
C LYS A 91 3.38 6.41 -4.36
N LEU A 92 2.79 5.50 -5.10
CA LEU A 92 1.42 5.58 -5.61
C LEU A 92 0.60 4.60 -4.80
N ASP A 93 -0.41 5.10 -4.10
CA ASP A 93 -1.24 4.32 -3.18
C ASP A 93 -2.71 4.64 -3.45
N LEU A 94 -3.51 3.60 -3.64
CA LEU A 94 -4.92 3.72 -4.01
C LEU A 94 -5.79 2.70 -3.30
N VAL A 95 -6.71 3.20 -2.49
CA VAL A 95 -7.91 2.45 -2.11
C VAL A 95 -9.06 2.88 -2.99
N ALA A 96 -9.68 1.94 -3.70
CA ALA A 96 -10.86 2.22 -4.50
C ALA A 96 -12.06 1.38 -4.06
N GLU A 97 -13.25 1.92 -4.30
CA GLU A 97 -14.54 1.26 -4.03
C GLU A 97 -15.36 1.12 -5.30
N LYS A 98 -16.02 -0.02 -5.43
CA LYS A 98 -17.08 -0.26 -6.42
C LYS A 98 -18.06 -1.30 -5.90
N ASP A 99 -19.35 -1.01 -6.07
CA ASP A 99 -20.46 -1.92 -5.72
C ASP A 99 -20.41 -2.45 -4.28
N GLY A 100 -19.91 -1.63 -3.34
CA GLY A 100 -19.76 -1.95 -1.93
C GLY A 100 -18.56 -2.84 -1.62
N PHE A 101 -17.57 -2.95 -2.53
CA PHE A 101 -16.32 -3.66 -2.32
C PHE A 101 -15.12 -2.71 -2.44
N PHE A 102 -14.16 -2.88 -1.53
CA PHE A 102 -12.96 -2.07 -1.43
C PHE A 102 -11.73 -2.94 -1.71
N ALA A 103 -10.77 -2.39 -2.45
CA ALA A 103 -9.45 -2.98 -2.62
C ALA A 103 -8.38 -1.89 -2.52
N ASP A 104 -7.23 -2.27 -2.01
CA ASP A 104 -6.11 -1.40 -1.66
C ASP A 104 -4.81 -1.93 -2.23
N ALA A 105 -3.98 -1.05 -2.77
CA ALA A 105 -2.64 -1.39 -3.19
C ALA A 105 -1.74 -0.15 -3.33
N ALA A 106 -0.45 -0.34 -3.08
CA ALA A 106 0.56 0.68 -3.28
C ALA A 106 1.83 0.13 -3.95
N VAL A 107 2.49 1.00 -4.72
CA VAL A 107 3.78 0.70 -5.34
C VAL A 107 4.74 1.87 -5.19
N THR A 108 6.02 1.59 -5.00
CA THR A 108 7.09 2.58 -5.07
C THR A 108 7.72 2.57 -6.46
N VAL A 109 7.67 3.71 -7.16
CA VAL A 109 8.25 3.92 -8.49
C VAL A 109 9.58 4.64 -8.36
N MET A 110 10.61 4.07 -8.96
CA MET A 110 11.93 4.71 -9.09
C MET A 110 11.94 5.57 -10.35
N VAL A 111 12.29 6.85 -10.23
CA VAL A 111 12.26 7.82 -11.32
C VAL A 111 13.67 7.92 -11.94
N GLY A 112 13.83 7.36 -13.13
CA GLY A 112 15.12 7.36 -13.83
C GLY A 112 16.24 6.69 -13.03
N ALA A 113 17.41 7.32 -12.96
CA ALA A 113 18.55 6.82 -12.21
C ALA A 113 18.47 7.21 -10.74
N VAL A 114 18.10 6.27 -9.88
CA VAL A 114 18.08 6.45 -8.43
C VAL A 114 19.39 5.96 -7.77
N SER A 115 19.66 6.41 -6.54
CA SER A 115 20.81 5.90 -5.77
C SER A 115 20.67 4.40 -5.48
N ALA A 116 21.77 3.70 -5.28
CA ALA A 116 21.77 2.27 -4.91
C ALA A 116 20.97 2.02 -3.62
N ALA A 117 21.04 2.93 -2.65
CA ALA A 117 20.27 2.86 -1.40
C ALA A 117 18.76 2.99 -1.67
N ALA A 118 18.34 3.96 -2.48
CA ALA A 118 16.94 4.14 -2.88
C ALA A 118 16.38 2.90 -3.60
N ALA A 119 17.15 2.38 -4.57
CA ALA A 119 16.77 1.17 -5.28
C ALA A 119 16.68 -0.06 -4.36
N SER A 120 17.60 -0.18 -3.39
CA SER A 120 17.57 -1.26 -2.39
C SER A 120 16.36 -1.14 -1.48
N LEU A 121 16.00 0.06 -1.03
CA LEU A 121 14.85 0.31 -0.16
C LEU A 121 13.54 -0.05 -0.86
N ALA A 122 13.35 0.39 -2.12
CA ALA A 122 12.15 0.08 -2.88
C ALA A 122 11.99 -1.43 -3.10
N ARG A 123 13.06 -2.13 -3.51
CA ARG A 123 13.05 -3.59 -3.65
C ARG A 123 12.84 -4.33 -2.34
N CYS A 124 13.37 -3.80 -1.22
CA CYS A 124 13.16 -4.38 0.10
C CYS A 124 11.67 -4.38 0.48
N ALA A 125 10.95 -3.29 0.27
CA ALA A 125 9.51 -3.21 0.55
C ALA A 125 8.72 -4.25 -0.29
N GLU A 126 9.00 -4.37 -1.58
CA GLU A 126 8.39 -5.36 -2.47
C GLU A 126 8.71 -6.80 -2.01
N THR A 127 9.98 -7.10 -1.71
CA THR A 127 10.39 -8.43 -1.24
C THR A 127 9.75 -8.77 0.10
N ALA A 128 9.70 -7.82 1.04
CA ALA A 128 9.07 -8.00 2.35
C ALA A 128 7.58 -8.33 2.21
N PHE A 129 6.87 -7.66 1.29
CA PHE A 129 5.48 -8.01 0.96
C PHE A 129 5.37 -9.47 0.48
N HIS A 130 6.18 -9.88 -0.49
CA HIS A 130 6.09 -11.23 -1.06
C HIS A 130 6.38 -12.31 -0.02
N LEU A 131 7.36 -12.10 0.86
CA LEU A 131 7.66 -13.03 1.97
C LEU A 131 6.50 -13.07 2.99
N ALA A 132 5.91 -11.93 3.30
CA ALA A 132 4.75 -11.83 4.18
C ALA A 132 3.52 -12.52 3.58
N ALA A 133 3.27 -12.36 2.28
CA ALA A 133 2.19 -13.04 1.59
C ALA A 133 2.34 -14.57 1.62
N GLN A 134 3.55 -15.11 1.51
CA GLN A 134 3.80 -16.56 1.59
C GLN A 134 3.41 -17.19 2.93
N VAL A 135 3.47 -16.42 4.02
CA VAL A 135 3.07 -16.89 5.35
C VAL A 135 1.63 -16.52 5.73
N ALA A 136 0.94 -15.76 4.89
CA ALA A 136 -0.44 -15.33 5.12
C ALA A 136 -1.45 -16.45 4.79
N LEU A 137 -1.29 -17.61 5.42
CA LEU A 137 -2.09 -18.82 5.21
C LEU A 137 -3.11 -19.02 6.31
N ALA A 138 -4.25 -19.63 5.97
CA ALA A 138 -5.27 -19.99 6.96
C ALA A 138 -4.68 -20.90 8.05
N GLY A 139 -4.89 -20.51 9.32
CA GLY A 139 -4.34 -21.17 10.49
C GLY A 139 -3.10 -20.50 11.08
N ASN A 140 -2.31 -19.78 10.30
CA ASN A 140 -1.22 -18.95 10.79
C ASN A 140 -1.75 -17.74 11.58
N ARG A 141 -0.85 -17.00 12.20
CA ARG A 141 -1.20 -15.80 12.97
C ARG A 141 -0.86 -14.53 12.19
N VAL A 142 -1.58 -13.47 12.50
CA VAL A 142 -1.26 -12.13 11.98
C VAL A 142 0.18 -11.74 12.32
N SER A 143 0.68 -12.10 13.52
CA SER A 143 2.07 -11.83 13.92
C SER A 143 3.12 -12.54 13.07
N ASP A 144 2.77 -13.59 12.32
CA ASP A 144 3.72 -14.26 11.44
C ASP A 144 3.98 -13.42 10.18
N ILE A 145 2.96 -12.68 9.69
CA ILE A 145 3.10 -11.69 8.62
C ILE A 145 4.09 -10.60 9.04
N GLY A 146 3.84 -9.97 10.19
CA GLY A 146 4.71 -8.91 10.70
C GLY A 146 6.15 -9.37 10.95
N ARG A 147 6.33 -10.63 11.40
CA ARG A 147 7.66 -11.22 11.56
C ARG A 147 8.39 -11.33 10.23
N ALA A 148 7.72 -11.78 9.17
CA ALA A 148 8.32 -11.90 7.84
C ALA A 148 8.74 -10.53 7.28
N VAL A 149 7.89 -9.50 7.42
CA VAL A 149 8.22 -8.13 7.02
C VAL A 149 9.44 -7.62 7.78
N GLU A 150 9.41 -7.69 9.12
CA GLU A 150 10.47 -7.15 9.98
C GLU A 150 11.82 -7.83 9.73
N GLN A 151 11.84 -9.15 9.58
CA GLN A 151 13.07 -9.91 9.31
C GLN A 151 13.71 -9.49 7.98
N GLU A 152 12.91 -9.37 6.91
CA GLU A 152 13.45 -8.93 5.62
C GLU A 152 13.93 -7.48 5.66
N THR A 153 13.16 -6.59 6.30
CA THR A 153 13.52 -5.18 6.45
C THR A 153 14.88 -5.03 7.17
N HIS A 154 15.06 -5.75 8.28
CA HIS A 154 16.33 -5.73 9.03
C HIS A 154 17.48 -6.36 8.23
N ARG A 155 17.23 -7.44 7.48
CA ARG A 155 18.22 -8.07 6.60
C ARG A 155 18.75 -7.09 5.56
N CYS A 156 17.88 -6.21 5.06
CA CYS A 156 18.24 -5.15 4.12
C CYS A 156 18.92 -3.93 4.78
N GLY A 157 18.94 -3.85 6.11
CA GLY A 157 19.52 -2.72 6.85
C GLY A 157 18.59 -1.51 6.98
N PHE A 158 17.26 -1.70 6.79
CA PHE A 158 16.24 -0.67 6.89
C PHE A 158 15.39 -0.82 8.15
N GLN A 159 14.47 0.12 8.37
CA GLN A 159 13.56 0.13 9.50
C GLN A 159 12.10 0.09 9.06
N VAL A 160 11.27 -0.66 9.81
CA VAL A 160 9.82 -0.64 9.67
C VAL A 160 9.28 0.63 10.34
N MET A 161 8.36 1.31 9.69
CA MET A 161 7.60 2.41 10.29
C MET A 161 6.47 1.85 11.15
N ARG A 162 6.76 1.56 12.43
CA ARG A 162 5.88 0.80 13.34
C ARG A 162 4.55 1.48 13.71
N GLN A 163 4.40 2.76 13.40
CA GLN A 163 3.20 3.54 13.72
C GLN A 163 2.05 3.21 12.77
N TRP A 164 2.33 2.58 11.64
CA TRP A 164 1.37 2.21 10.60
C TRP A 164 1.39 0.71 10.35
N SER A 165 0.23 0.19 9.98
CA SER A 165 0.02 -1.24 9.83
C SER A 165 -0.99 -1.52 8.75
N GLY A 166 -0.85 -2.64 8.08
CA GLY A 166 -1.90 -3.22 7.27
C GLY A 166 -3.17 -3.50 8.08
N HIS A 167 -4.23 -3.82 7.40
CA HIS A 167 -5.57 -3.91 7.97
C HIS A 167 -6.46 -4.90 7.21
N GLY A 168 -7.56 -5.29 7.82
CA GLY A 168 -8.67 -5.87 7.08
C GLY A 168 -9.26 -4.87 6.11
N VAL A 169 -9.74 -5.34 4.97
CA VAL A 169 -10.36 -4.51 3.94
C VAL A 169 -11.47 -5.30 3.25
N GLY A 170 -12.28 -4.63 2.46
CA GLY A 170 -13.21 -5.29 1.53
C GLY A 170 -14.66 -4.83 1.62
N ARG A 171 -15.27 -4.61 2.78
CA ARG A 171 -16.59 -3.96 2.92
C ARG A 171 -16.48 -2.52 3.37
N THR A 172 -15.37 -2.20 3.98
CA THR A 172 -14.97 -0.82 4.29
C THR A 172 -13.49 -0.65 3.98
N ILE A 173 -13.02 0.59 4.01
CA ILE A 173 -11.61 0.91 3.76
C ILE A 173 -10.68 0.29 4.84
N HIS A 174 -11.09 0.34 6.12
CA HIS A 174 -10.35 -0.27 7.22
C HIS A 174 -11.27 -1.18 8.04
N GLU A 175 -10.86 -2.42 8.25
CA GLU A 175 -11.54 -3.44 9.04
C GLU A 175 -10.54 -4.17 9.95
N ALA A 176 -11.05 -4.90 10.93
CA ALA A 176 -10.23 -5.86 11.67
C ALA A 176 -9.81 -7.03 10.74
N PRO A 177 -8.63 -7.63 10.99
CA PRO A 177 -7.65 -7.29 12.00
C PRO A 177 -6.69 -6.18 11.56
N SER A 178 -6.00 -5.53 12.50
CA SER A 178 -4.75 -4.81 12.19
C SER A 178 -3.66 -5.81 11.85
N VAL A 179 -2.82 -5.49 10.86
CA VAL A 179 -1.73 -6.35 10.34
C VAL A 179 -0.39 -5.61 10.47
N PRO A 180 0.24 -5.60 11.66
CA PRO A 180 1.50 -4.89 11.88
C PRO A 180 2.61 -5.37 10.95
N ASN A 181 3.48 -4.44 10.54
CA ASN A 181 4.68 -4.70 9.74
C ASN A 181 5.88 -5.20 10.58
N TYR A 182 5.65 -5.55 11.84
CA TYR A 182 6.65 -6.05 12.77
C TYR A 182 6.08 -7.17 13.65
N HIS A 183 6.95 -7.96 14.24
CA HIS A 183 6.52 -9.04 15.13
C HIS A 183 5.98 -8.49 16.46
N ASP A 184 4.67 -8.61 16.66
CA ASP A 184 4.03 -8.38 17.96
C ASP A 184 3.43 -9.69 18.49
N PRO A 185 4.01 -10.28 19.55
CA PRO A 185 3.54 -11.55 20.11
C PRO A 185 2.12 -11.45 20.73
N ARG A 186 1.63 -10.22 20.97
CA ARG A 186 0.26 -9.97 21.45
C ARG A 186 -0.79 -10.12 20.34
N MET A 187 -0.39 -9.99 19.08
CA MET A 187 -1.26 -10.16 17.90
C MET A 187 -1.48 -11.66 17.62
N ARG A 188 -2.37 -12.27 18.42
CA ARG A 188 -2.65 -13.71 18.41
C ARG A 188 -3.77 -14.11 17.45
N ALA A 189 -4.43 -13.15 16.79
CA ALA A 189 -5.50 -13.41 15.84
C ALA A 189 -5.03 -14.41 14.76
N ARG A 190 -5.85 -15.43 14.51
CA ARG A 190 -5.58 -16.41 13.44
C ARG A 190 -6.15 -15.90 12.13
N LEU A 191 -5.39 -16.13 11.09
CA LEU A 191 -5.85 -15.94 9.71
C LEU A 191 -6.85 -17.04 9.38
N THR A 192 -8.06 -16.66 9.00
CA THR A 192 -9.12 -17.58 8.59
C THR A 192 -9.23 -17.64 7.07
N GLU A 193 -9.63 -18.78 6.53
CA GLU A 193 -9.89 -18.92 5.10
C GLU A 193 -10.96 -17.92 4.64
N GLY A 194 -10.70 -17.24 3.54
CA GLY A 194 -11.56 -16.17 3.00
C GLY A 194 -11.33 -14.78 3.62
N LEU A 195 -10.52 -14.64 4.67
CA LEU A 195 -10.19 -13.33 5.24
C LEU A 195 -9.52 -12.44 4.20
N VAL A 196 -9.97 -11.20 4.10
CA VAL A 196 -9.41 -10.18 3.18
C VAL A 196 -8.63 -9.16 3.98
N ILE A 197 -7.36 -8.99 3.65
CA ILE A 197 -6.44 -8.06 4.33
C ILE A 197 -5.56 -7.34 3.32
N ALA A 198 -5.16 -6.12 3.66
CA ALA A 198 -4.03 -5.41 3.08
C ALA A 198 -2.76 -5.77 3.86
N ILE A 199 -1.70 -6.13 3.13
CA ILE A 199 -0.34 -6.28 3.67
C ILE A 199 0.47 -5.17 3.03
N GLU A 200 1.02 -4.26 3.84
CA GLU A 200 1.57 -2.98 3.38
C GLU A 200 2.89 -2.64 4.08
N PRO A 201 4.02 -3.27 3.78
CA PRO A 201 5.31 -2.84 4.30
C PRO A 201 5.60 -1.38 4.00
N ILE A 202 5.67 -0.56 5.05
CA ILE A 202 6.08 0.85 5.01
C ILE A 202 7.43 0.94 5.68
N LEU A 203 8.46 1.23 4.89
CA LEU A 203 9.87 1.17 5.29
C LEU A 203 10.53 2.55 5.21
N ALA A 204 11.50 2.77 6.10
CA ALA A 204 12.35 3.95 6.10
C ALA A 204 13.83 3.58 6.06
N ALA A 205 14.62 4.40 5.37
CA ALA A 205 16.08 4.24 5.33
C ALA A 205 16.77 4.68 6.65
N GLY A 206 16.08 5.47 7.49
CA GLY A 206 16.54 5.96 8.77
C GLY A 206 15.88 5.28 9.96
N HIS A 207 15.41 6.09 10.95
CA HIS A 207 14.96 5.57 12.25
C HIS A 207 13.58 4.90 12.25
N GLY A 208 12.80 4.99 11.15
CA GLY A 208 11.47 4.36 11.06
C GLY A 208 10.37 5.05 11.85
N SER A 209 10.59 6.27 12.34
CA SER A 209 9.55 7.12 12.93
C SER A 209 9.01 8.12 11.91
N GLY A 210 7.71 8.45 12.02
CA GLY A 210 7.07 9.40 11.12
C GLY A 210 6.32 10.49 11.87
N GLU A 211 6.10 11.61 11.20
CA GLU A 211 5.44 12.81 11.70
C GLU A 211 4.33 13.25 10.76
N LEU A 212 3.16 13.54 11.32
CA LEU A 212 2.05 14.15 10.59
C LEU A 212 2.41 15.60 10.22
N GLN A 213 2.21 15.95 8.96
CA GLN A 213 2.50 17.27 8.47
C GLN A 213 1.33 18.24 8.72
N PRO A 214 1.55 19.58 8.59
CA PRO A 214 0.52 20.60 8.83
C PRO A 214 -0.71 20.53 7.91
N ASP A 215 -0.63 19.78 6.81
CA ASP A 215 -1.76 19.51 5.91
C ASP A 215 -2.77 18.50 6.50
N HIS A 216 -2.48 17.94 7.68
CA HIS A 216 -3.27 16.96 8.42
C HIS A 216 -3.40 15.57 7.74
N TRP A 217 -2.61 15.28 6.70
CA TRP A 217 -2.63 14.02 5.95
C TRP A 217 -1.25 13.41 5.78
N THR A 218 -0.35 14.15 5.17
CA THR A 218 0.97 13.63 4.80
C THR A 218 1.77 13.20 6.02
N ILE A 219 2.25 11.97 5.98
CA ILE A 219 3.22 11.44 6.95
C ILE A 219 4.60 11.47 6.32
N ARG A 220 5.54 12.13 6.98
CA ARG A 220 6.96 12.15 6.58
C ARG A 220 7.81 11.41 7.60
N THR A 221 8.91 10.83 7.15
CA THR A 221 9.91 10.32 8.09
C THR A 221 10.46 11.46 8.95
N ALA A 222 10.56 11.26 10.27
CA ALA A 222 10.96 12.31 11.20
C ALA A 222 12.40 12.81 10.95
N ASP A 223 13.26 11.92 10.46
CA ASP A 223 14.66 12.19 10.13
C ASP A 223 14.87 12.58 8.66
N ARG A 224 13.78 12.74 7.89
CA ARG A 224 13.82 13.06 6.46
C ARG A 224 14.54 12.03 5.59
N SER A 225 14.73 10.83 6.08
CA SER A 225 15.26 9.72 5.29
C SER A 225 14.24 9.25 4.25
N LEU A 226 14.72 8.60 3.18
CA LEU A 226 13.85 8.01 2.16
C LEU A 226 12.92 6.95 2.76
N SER A 227 11.73 6.84 2.19
CA SER A 227 10.75 5.81 2.51
C SER A 227 10.30 5.06 1.27
N ALA A 228 9.83 3.83 1.46
CA ALA A 228 9.20 3.02 0.43
C ALA A 228 7.97 2.34 1.00
N HIS A 229 6.97 2.15 0.14
CA HIS A 229 5.72 1.49 0.44
C HIS A 229 5.39 0.51 -0.70
N TYR A 230 5.01 -0.71 -0.34
CA TYR A 230 4.54 -1.71 -1.30
C TYR A 230 3.39 -2.50 -0.67
N GLU A 231 2.29 -2.65 -1.41
CA GLU A 231 1.07 -3.17 -0.82
C GLU A 231 0.21 -3.90 -1.83
N HIS A 232 -0.48 -4.94 -1.38
CA HIS A 232 -1.62 -5.54 -2.06
C HIS A 232 -2.70 -6.02 -1.09
N THR A 233 -3.94 -5.95 -1.56
CA THR A 233 -5.06 -6.70 -0.98
C THR A 233 -4.93 -8.17 -1.34
N ILE A 234 -5.04 -9.03 -0.33
CA ILE A 234 -5.04 -10.48 -0.51
C ILE A 234 -6.28 -11.13 0.11
N VAL A 235 -6.65 -12.31 -0.40
CA VAL A 235 -7.59 -13.22 0.27
C VAL A 235 -6.80 -14.40 0.81
N VAL A 236 -6.89 -14.61 2.12
CA VAL A 236 -6.25 -15.73 2.81
C VAL A 236 -6.90 -17.03 2.38
N THR A 237 -6.07 -18.03 2.04
CA THR A 237 -6.49 -19.38 1.71
C THR A 237 -5.70 -20.41 2.50
N ARG A 238 -5.99 -21.72 2.34
CA ARG A 238 -5.17 -22.80 2.92
C ARG A 238 -3.86 -23.02 2.17
N GLY A 239 -3.81 -22.61 0.91
CA GLY A 239 -2.61 -22.58 0.07
C GLY A 239 -2.13 -21.16 -0.15
N MET A 240 -1.50 -20.89 -1.30
CA MET A 240 -1.07 -19.52 -1.64
C MET A 240 -2.25 -18.56 -1.62
N PRO A 241 -2.12 -17.39 -0.98
CA PRO A 241 -3.20 -16.39 -0.94
C PRO A 241 -3.52 -15.88 -2.35
N ILE A 242 -4.76 -15.45 -2.53
CA ILE A 242 -5.18 -14.82 -3.79
C ILE A 242 -4.78 -13.36 -3.73
N LEU A 243 -3.86 -12.94 -4.60
CA LEU A 243 -3.54 -11.54 -4.81
C LEU A 243 -4.70 -10.88 -5.59
N VAL A 244 -5.38 -9.94 -4.96
CA VAL A 244 -6.59 -9.30 -5.52
C VAL A 244 -6.23 -8.17 -6.48
N THR A 245 -5.15 -7.45 -6.17
CA THR A 245 -4.71 -6.22 -6.84
C THR A 245 -3.43 -6.38 -7.67
N ALA A 246 -2.96 -7.62 -7.88
CA ALA A 246 -1.77 -7.93 -8.70
C ALA A 246 -2.13 -8.40 -10.12
#